data_eb31a602ca28343bbe87f8b440aff448
#
_entry.id   eb31a602ca28343bbe87f8b440aff448
#
_cell.length_a   1.000
_cell.length_b   1.000
_cell.length_c   1.000
_cell.angle_alpha   90.00
_cell.angle_beta   90.00
_cell.angle_gamma   90.00
#
_symmetry.space_group_name_H-M   'P 1'
#
loop_
_entity.id
_entity.type
_entity.pdbx_description
1 polymer ?
#
loop_
_entity_poly.entity_id
_entity_poly.type
_entity_poly.pdbx_seq_one_letter_code
_entity_poly.pdbx_strand_id
1 'polypeptide(L)'
;MLSTASVNADEGMWMLYNLPQAVYGQMQAEGFSMPYDAIYNNDDAIKNVVVNFSGYCSGVVVSPDGLVFTNHHCGFESIRSHSTVEHDYMLNGFYAKTYEEELPNEDMFVSFMVDQKDITDLLDKKGINKLAPSEQAHFLDSIENAMSKEVKANDSTLRLEIKPYYEGNKYYATTYRDFTDLRLVFTIPKSMGKFGGETDNWMWPRQTCDFSVFRIYADPKTNGPAAYSKDNVPYKPKHWSPVSLQGYKEGDFAMTMGYPGSTSRYLSSFGIRERRDAENEPRAQVRGVKQEVMLRHMRADEAVRIKYDSKYAQSSNYWKNSIGMNKCIDSTGLIRQKADFENKIKRYQMFTGYLKGKLDFDLMERLYNKRLDVRRNYMYFRETFMRTNELADRAYKYHNGMDVQGPKGKKAKQYVVFKDNSDSWDAALDKEVYATLLKNYREKADAKYLPEFYQTIDKTYNGDYAKYVEDVWNNSILMKSGEKIYINKKIYAKDCGIVMGLDLTNVFSDLRAELSVLNDSIDIQERYLCDAILRMEMELPHYSDANFTMRLSYGQVGGFNLNGKPSGYFTDAPSIVEKMKKSDANFEYFA
;
A
#
# COMPACT_ATOMS: atom_id res chain seq x y z
N MET A 1 -9.17 7.43 -45.83
CA MET A 1 -9.71 7.33 -44.48
C MET A 1 -8.55 6.92 -43.59
N LEU A 2 -7.96 7.87 -42.88
CA LEU A 2 -6.94 7.60 -41.87
C LEU A 2 -7.71 7.09 -40.63
N SER A 3 -7.64 5.78 -40.35
CA SER A 3 -8.08 5.26 -39.08
C SER A 3 -7.17 5.83 -38.02
N THR A 4 -7.67 6.72 -37.19
CA THR A 4 -7.05 7.03 -35.91
C THR A 4 -7.14 5.76 -35.09
N ALA A 5 -6.08 4.95 -35.13
CA ALA A 5 -5.89 3.92 -34.13
C ALA A 5 -5.82 4.64 -32.79
N SER A 6 -6.89 4.52 -32.00
CA SER A 6 -6.79 4.85 -30.59
C SER A 6 -5.79 3.86 -30.02
N VAL A 7 -4.64 4.35 -29.58
CA VAL A 7 -3.70 3.55 -28.80
C VAL A 7 -4.41 3.27 -27.48
N ASN A 8 -5.09 2.14 -27.40
CA ASN A 8 -5.55 1.60 -26.13
C ASN A 8 -4.32 0.97 -25.50
N ALA A 9 -3.93 1.44 -24.33
CA ALA A 9 -2.94 0.72 -23.54
C ALA A 9 -3.49 -0.69 -23.26
N ASP A 10 -2.65 -1.71 -23.53
CA ASP A 10 -3.06 -3.08 -23.30
C ASP A 10 -3.35 -3.30 -21.83
N GLU A 11 -4.52 -3.83 -21.54
CA GLU A 11 -4.91 -4.12 -20.17
C GLU A 11 -4.17 -5.37 -19.68
N GLY A 12 -3.77 -5.35 -18.42
CA GLY A 12 -3.30 -6.55 -17.73
C GLY A 12 -2.31 -6.25 -16.62
N MET A 13 -2.35 -7.09 -15.62
CA MET A 13 -1.31 -7.36 -14.64
C MET A 13 -1.17 -8.87 -14.61
N TRP A 14 -0.56 -9.40 -15.67
CA TRP A 14 -0.53 -10.83 -15.97
C TRP A 14 0.33 -11.58 -14.95
N MET A 15 -0.16 -12.73 -14.52
CA MET A 15 0.67 -13.69 -13.78
C MET A 15 1.67 -14.31 -14.75
N LEU A 16 2.93 -14.44 -14.30
CA LEU A 16 3.95 -15.09 -15.12
C LEU A 16 3.73 -16.61 -15.16
N TYR A 17 3.29 -17.18 -14.05
CA TYR A 17 2.90 -18.58 -13.95
C TYR A 17 1.68 -18.83 -14.86
N ASN A 18 1.83 -19.76 -15.80
CA ASN A 18 0.79 -20.08 -16.80
C ASN A 18 0.28 -18.83 -17.56
N LEU A 19 1.19 -17.98 -18.04
CA LEU A 19 0.83 -16.86 -18.89
C LEU A 19 0.01 -17.36 -20.09
N PRO A 20 -1.20 -16.81 -20.39
CA PRO A 20 -2.01 -17.29 -21.50
C PRO A 20 -1.28 -17.17 -22.84
N GLN A 21 -1.37 -18.21 -23.68
CA GLN A 21 -0.72 -18.24 -24.99
C GLN A 21 -1.19 -17.10 -25.92
N ALA A 22 -2.45 -16.70 -25.80
CA ALA A 22 -2.98 -15.55 -26.55
C ALA A 22 -2.28 -14.24 -26.15
N VAL A 23 -2.00 -14.04 -24.85
CA VAL A 23 -1.25 -12.89 -24.34
C VAL A 23 0.20 -12.92 -24.83
N TYR A 24 0.86 -14.09 -24.77
CA TYR A 24 2.21 -14.23 -25.29
C TYR A 24 2.28 -13.95 -26.81
N GLY A 25 1.32 -14.46 -27.58
CA GLY A 25 1.22 -14.18 -29.02
C GLY A 25 1.05 -12.69 -29.33
N GLN A 26 0.28 -11.96 -28.51
CA GLN A 26 0.14 -10.51 -28.62
C GLN A 26 1.45 -9.79 -28.27
N MET A 27 2.13 -10.18 -27.19
CA MET A 27 3.45 -9.65 -26.85
C MET A 27 4.44 -9.82 -28.01
N GLN A 28 4.44 -10.98 -28.67
CA GLN A 28 5.31 -11.22 -29.83
C GLN A 28 4.94 -10.32 -31.02
N ALA A 29 3.66 -10.13 -31.29
CA ALA A 29 3.17 -9.26 -32.35
C ALA A 29 3.58 -7.78 -32.10
N GLU A 30 3.76 -7.39 -30.86
CA GLU A 30 4.20 -6.05 -30.44
C GLU A 30 5.72 -5.92 -30.34
N GLY A 31 6.49 -7.00 -30.56
CA GLY A 31 7.95 -6.96 -30.62
C GLY A 31 8.70 -7.73 -29.53
N PHE A 32 7.99 -8.45 -28.64
CA PHE A 32 8.66 -9.32 -27.66
C PHE A 32 9.36 -10.50 -28.35
N SER A 33 10.65 -10.64 -28.18
CA SER A 33 11.48 -11.60 -28.93
C SER A 33 11.95 -12.81 -28.13
N MET A 34 11.74 -12.83 -26.79
CA MET A 34 12.18 -13.95 -25.96
C MET A 34 11.22 -15.15 -26.08
N PRO A 35 11.72 -16.40 -25.97
CA PRO A 35 10.86 -17.57 -25.98
C PRO A 35 9.97 -17.62 -24.73
N TYR A 36 8.83 -18.31 -24.83
CA TYR A 36 7.84 -18.41 -23.74
C TYR A 36 8.45 -18.88 -22.40
N ASP A 37 9.28 -19.91 -22.46
CA ASP A 37 9.91 -20.48 -21.26
C ASP A 37 10.90 -19.52 -20.57
N ALA A 38 11.41 -18.52 -21.28
CA ALA A 38 12.27 -17.49 -20.70
C ALA A 38 11.52 -16.49 -19.81
N ILE A 39 10.19 -16.52 -19.79
CA ILE A 39 9.41 -15.66 -18.88
C ILE A 39 9.42 -16.23 -17.47
N TYR A 40 9.14 -17.55 -17.32
CA TYR A 40 8.95 -18.19 -16.01
C TYR A 40 9.64 -19.56 -15.86
N ASN A 41 9.60 -20.43 -16.88
CA ASN A 41 9.72 -21.88 -16.70
C ASN A 41 11.15 -22.42 -16.65
N ASN A 42 12.18 -21.62 -16.87
CA ASN A 42 13.56 -22.10 -16.82
C ASN A 42 14.44 -21.34 -15.82
N ASP A 43 15.64 -21.87 -15.59
CA ASP A 43 16.59 -21.25 -14.67
C ASP A 43 17.05 -19.85 -15.12
N ASP A 44 17.00 -19.57 -16.43
CA ASP A 44 17.38 -18.29 -17.06
C ASP A 44 16.20 -17.33 -17.21
N ALA A 45 15.03 -17.69 -16.63
CA ALA A 45 13.83 -16.89 -16.78
C ALA A 45 13.97 -15.49 -16.20
N ILE A 46 13.37 -14.51 -16.88
CA ILE A 46 13.38 -13.10 -16.47
C ILE A 46 12.78 -12.87 -15.08
N LYS A 47 11.89 -13.77 -14.59
CA LYS A 47 11.38 -13.70 -13.22
C LYS A 47 12.51 -13.71 -12.17
N ASN A 48 13.65 -14.33 -12.48
CA ASN A 48 14.74 -14.54 -11.52
C ASN A 48 15.59 -13.28 -11.28
N VAL A 49 15.39 -12.21 -12.05
CA VAL A 49 16.07 -10.92 -11.83
C VAL A 49 15.20 -9.90 -11.10
N VAL A 50 13.90 -10.15 -10.98
CA VAL A 50 12.94 -9.25 -10.31
C VAL A 50 12.71 -9.73 -8.87
N VAL A 51 12.83 -8.83 -7.92
CA VAL A 51 12.69 -9.15 -6.49
C VAL A 51 11.55 -8.36 -5.85
N ASN A 52 10.89 -8.98 -4.88
CA ASN A 52 10.08 -8.25 -3.93
C ASN A 52 11.03 -7.56 -2.94
N PHE A 53 10.95 -6.24 -2.88
CA PHE A 53 11.82 -5.41 -2.07
C PHE A 53 11.11 -5.08 -0.75
N SER A 54 11.54 -5.74 0.31
CA SER A 54 11.06 -5.58 1.71
C SER A 54 9.54 -5.74 1.89
N GLY A 55 8.84 -6.44 0.99
CA GLY A 55 7.40 -6.69 1.10
C GLY A 55 6.49 -5.53 0.68
N TYR A 56 7.06 -4.39 0.25
CA TYR A 56 6.28 -3.19 -0.11
C TYR A 56 6.67 -2.53 -1.43
N CYS A 57 7.80 -2.97 -2.05
CA CYS A 57 8.28 -2.43 -3.32
C CYS A 57 8.77 -3.55 -4.25
N SER A 58 9.17 -3.16 -5.44
CA SER A 58 9.85 -4.01 -6.43
C SER A 58 11.29 -3.56 -6.61
N GLY A 59 12.17 -4.50 -6.89
CA GLY A 59 13.54 -4.24 -7.28
C GLY A 59 13.97 -5.13 -8.44
N VAL A 60 15.09 -4.80 -9.07
CA VAL A 60 15.69 -5.58 -10.14
C VAL A 60 17.18 -5.75 -9.90
N VAL A 61 17.66 -6.98 -10.01
CA VAL A 61 19.10 -7.29 -9.92
C VAL A 61 19.75 -6.93 -11.24
N VAL A 62 20.76 -6.03 -11.21
CA VAL A 62 21.36 -5.43 -12.41
C VAL A 62 22.83 -5.74 -12.59
N SER A 63 23.45 -6.51 -11.70
CA SER A 63 24.87 -6.83 -11.80
C SER A 63 25.19 -8.25 -11.35
N PRO A 64 26.34 -8.81 -11.78
CA PRO A 64 26.84 -10.12 -11.32
C PRO A 64 27.25 -10.12 -9.85
N ASP A 65 27.28 -8.97 -9.18
CA ASP A 65 27.66 -8.76 -7.78
C ASP A 65 26.46 -8.31 -6.93
N GLY A 66 25.25 -8.69 -7.32
CA GLY A 66 24.05 -8.54 -6.51
C GLY A 66 23.54 -7.11 -6.31
N LEU A 67 23.90 -6.15 -7.21
CA LEU A 67 23.30 -4.81 -7.18
C LEU A 67 21.82 -4.89 -7.52
N VAL A 68 21.01 -4.19 -6.73
CA VAL A 68 19.56 -4.07 -6.90
C VAL A 68 19.18 -2.62 -7.11
N PHE A 69 18.50 -2.33 -8.21
CA PHE A 69 17.86 -1.03 -8.44
C PHE A 69 16.43 -1.07 -7.90
N THR A 70 16.08 -0.03 -7.16
CA THR A 70 14.71 0.21 -6.69
C THR A 70 14.42 1.71 -6.67
N ASN A 71 13.21 2.12 -6.31
CA ASN A 71 12.88 3.53 -6.21
C ASN A 71 13.55 4.22 -5.01
N HIS A 72 13.84 5.52 -5.13
CA HIS A 72 14.32 6.34 -4.02
C HIS A 72 13.35 6.31 -2.83
N HIS A 73 12.04 6.45 -3.10
CA HIS A 73 11.04 6.41 -2.05
C HIS A 73 10.94 5.04 -1.36
N CYS A 74 11.33 3.95 -2.01
CA CYS A 74 11.42 2.63 -1.39
C CYS A 74 12.62 2.50 -0.45
N GLY A 75 13.72 3.17 -0.75
CA GLY A 75 14.90 3.24 0.11
C GLY A 75 14.85 4.36 1.16
N PHE A 76 13.81 5.18 1.17
CA PHE A 76 13.76 6.42 1.96
C PHE A 76 14.01 6.20 3.46
N GLU A 77 13.42 5.21 4.05
CA GLU A 77 13.59 4.92 5.48
C GLU A 77 15.02 4.45 5.80
N SER A 78 15.64 3.65 4.93
CA SER A 78 17.05 3.29 5.03
C SER A 78 17.94 4.54 4.97
N ILE A 79 17.72 5.41 3.97
CA ILE A 79 18.50 6.63 3.80
C ILE A 79 18.38 7.52 5.04
N ARG A 80 17.15 7.67 5.56
CA ARG A 80 16.85 8.47 6.76
C ARG A 80 17.55 7.90 8.01
N SER A 81 17.49 6.60 8.22
CA SER A 81 18.07 5.96 9.40
C SER A 81 19.58 6.06 9.46
N HIS A 82 20.24 6.18 8.33
CA HIS A 82 21.69 6.39 8.22
C HIS A 82 22.10 7.88 8.17
N SER A 83 21.15 8.81 8.05
CA SER A 83 21.45 10.23 8.02
C SER A 83 21.66 10.79 9.42
N THR A 84 22.71 11.59 9.59
CA THR A 84 23.00 12.37 10.79
C THR A 84 23.18 13.84 10.42
N VAL A 85 23.37 14.71 11.42
CA VAL A 85 23.66 16.14 11.17
C VAL A 85 24.99 16.31 10.41
N GLU A 86 25.98 15.46 10.72
CA GLU A 86 27.30 15.48 10.07
C GLU A 86 27.30 14.78 8.70
N HIS A 87 26.38 13.84 8.50
CA HIS A 87 26.25 13.03 7.30
C HIS A 87 24.79 12.98 6.84
N ASP A 88 24.29 14.09 6.31
CA ASP A 88 22.92 14.16 5.80
C ASP A 88 22.83 13.55 4.40
N TYR A 89 22.64 12.22 4.37
CA TYR A 89 22.46 11.46 3.13
C TYR A 89 21.11 11.76 2.44
N MET A 90 20.13 12.24 3.20
CA MET A 90 18.87 12.71 2.62
C MET A 90 19.07 13.95 1.75
N LEU A 91 19.85 14.92 2.26
CA LEU A 91 20.11 16.17 1.58
C LEU A 91 21.15 16.01 0.46
N ASN A 92 22.25 15.30 0.75
CA ASN A 92 23.45 15.29 -0.08
C ASN A 92 23.55 14.04 -0.99
N GLY A 93 22.72 13.02 -0.76
CA GLY A 93 22.90 11.72 -1.35
C GLY A 93 24.00 10.91 -0.68
N PHE A 94 24.19 9.68 -1.13
CA PHE A 94 25.22 8.76 -0.63
C PHE A 94 25.80 7.93 -1.75
N TYR A 95 27.09 7.64 -1.70
CA TYR A 95 27.78 6.73 -2.60
C TYR A 95 28.89 5.99 -1.86
N ALA A 96 28.74 4.68 -1.72
CA ALA A 96 29.78 3.79 -1.22
C ALA A 96 30.83 3.53 -2.32
N LYS A 97 32.10 3.82 -2.04
CA LYS A 97 33.22 3.60 -2.98
C LYS A 97 33.80 2.19 -2.88
N THR A 98 33.60 1.57 -1.73
CA THR A 98 34.05 0.20 -1.44
C THR A 98 32.93 -0.60 -0.78
N TYR A 99 33.07 -1.93 -0.73
CA TYR A 99 32.07 -2.80 -0.08
C TYR A 99 31.96 -2.54 1.44
N GLU A 100 33.04 -2.10 2.08
CA GLU A 100 33.08 -1.78 3.51
C GLU A 100 32.32 -0.51 3.86
N GLU A 101 32.16 0.40 2.90
CA GLU A 101 31.38 1.63 3.06
C GLU A 101 29.86 1.41 2.86
N GLU A 102 29.44 0.26 2.32
CA GLU A 102 28.04 -0.03 2.10
C GLU A 102 27.28 -0.20 3.43
N LEU A 103 26.14 0.49 3.58
CA LEU A 103 25.43 0.64 4.84
C LEU A 103 24.41 -0.49 5.06
N PRO A 104 24.55 -1.33 6.09
CA PRO A 104 23.66 -2.45 6.35
C PRO A 104 22.29 -2.00 6.89
N ASN A 105 21.23 -2.74 6.55
CA ASN A 105 19.86 -2.48 6.99
C ASN A 105 19.29 -3.70 7.70
N GLU A 106 19.01 -3.57 9.01
CA GLU A 106 18.58 -4.71 9.85
C GLU A 106 17.20 -5.26 9.51
N ASP A 107 16.28 -4.40 9.10
CA ASP A 107 14.86 -4.75 8.87
C ASP A 107 14.49 -4.86 7.38
N MET A 108 15.49 -4.85 6.48
CA MET A 108 15.25 -4.92 5.04
C MET A 108 15.66 -6.28 4.46
N PHE A 109 14.94 -6.69 3.44
CA PHE A 109 15.21 -7.94 2.74
C PHE A 109 14.79 -7.86 1.27
N VAL A 110 15.25 -8.80 0.48
CA VAL A 110 14.71 -9.05 -0.86
C VAL A 110 14.27 -10.49 -0.99
N SER A 111 13.13 -10.71 -1.65
CA SER A 111 12.60 -12.05 -1.91
C SER A 111 12.64 -12.37 -3.41
N PHE A 112 13.30 -13.46 -3.76
CA PHE A 112 13.22 -14.06 -5.10
C PHE A 112 12.06 -15.05 -5.15
N MET A 113 11.19 -14.94 -6.14
CA MET A 113 10.16 -15.94 -6.38
C MET A 113 10.79 -17.21 -6.97
N VAL A 114 10.72 -18.30 -6.24
CA VAL A 114 11.26 -19.61 -6.66
C VAL A 114 10.23 -20.37 -7.49
N ASP A 115 9.01 -20.52 -6.96
CA ASP A 115 7.95 -21.30 -7.60
C ASP A 115 6.57 -20.76 -7.22
N GLN A 116 5.56 -21.04 -8.05
CA GLN A 116 4.17 -20.76 -7.77
C GLN A 116 3.29 -21.92 -8.24
N LYS A 117 2.30 -22.30 -7.44
CA LYS A 117 1.40 -23.43 -7.72
C LYS A 117 -0.05 -23.05 -7.48
N ASP A 118 -0.94 -23.45 -8.39
CA ASP A 118 -2.38 -23.44 -8.16
C ASP A 118 -2.73 -24.53 -7.14
N ILE A 119 -3.30 -24.13 -6.01
CA ILE A 119 -3.74 -25.03 -4.93
C ILE A 119 -5.25 -24.96 -4.69
N THR A 120 -5.98 -24.36 -5.64
CA THR A 120 -7.43 -24.17 -5.54
C THR A 120 -8.15 -25.48 -5.24
N ASP A 121 -7.90 -26.53 -6.03
CA ASP A 121 -8.54 -27.84 -5.85
C ASP A 121 -8.23 -28.47 -4.47
N LEU A 122 -7.03 -28.23 -3.94
CA LEU A 122 -6.65 -28.70 -2.60
C LEU A 122 -7.49 -28.02 -1.53
N LEU A 123 -7.65 -26.69 -1.62
CA LEU A 123 -8.41 -25.92 -0.65
C LEU A 123 -9.92 -26.18 -0.76
N ASP A 124 -10.43 -26.38 -1.98
CA ASP A 124 -11.83 -26.76 -2.21
C ASP A 124 -12.15 -28.11 -1.58
N LYS A 125 -11.30 -29.12 -1.77
CA LYS A 125 -11.42 -30.43 -1.12
C LYS A 125 -11.35 -30.34 0.42
N LYS A 126 -10.58 -29.39 0.95
CA LYS A 126 -10.49 -29.11 2.39
C LYS A 126 -11.67 -28.27 2.90
N GLY A 127 -12.53 -27.78 2.01
CA GLY A 127 -13.79 -27.12 2.36
C GLY A 127 -13.73 -25.62 2.58
N ILE A 128 -12.75 -24.90 2.03
CA ILE A 128 -12.63 -23.43 2.17
C ILE A 128 -13.91 -22.72 1.73
N ASN A 129 -14.58 -23.21 0.70
CA ASN A 129 -15.83 -22.65 0.17
C ASN A 129 -17.05 -22.82 1.08
N LYS A 130 -16.92 -23.57 2.18
CA LYS A 130 -17.97 -23.75 3.21
C LYS A 130 -17.82 -22.77 4.37
N LEU A 131 -16.71 -22.07 4.43
CA LEU A 131 -16.39 -21.10 5.47
C LEU A 131 -16.86 -19.70 5.06
N ALA A 132 -17.26 -18.90 6.05
CA ALA A 132 -17.49 -17.49 5.81
C ALA A 132 -16.16 -16.79 5.42
N PRO A 133 -16.19 -15.72 4.60
CA PRO A 133 -14.98 -14.98 4.22
C PRO A 133 -14.11 -14.55 5.40
N SER A 134 -14.71 -14.14 6.50
CA SER A 134 -14.00 -13.79 7.74
C SER A 134 -13.26 -14.97 8.40
N GLU A 135 -13.70 -16.21 8.15
CA GLU A 135 -13.06 -17.43 8.68
C GLU A 135 -11.98 -17.96 7.75
N GLN A 136 -12.05 -17.64 6.45
CA GLN A 136 -11.12 -18.15 5.44
C GLN A 136 -9.68 -17.71 5.70
N ALA A 137 -9.44 -16.51 6.24
CA ALA A 137 -8.10 -16.03 6.57
C ALA A 137 -7.39 -16.96 7.58
N HIS A 138 -8.04 -17.31 8.68
CA HIS A 138 -7.47 -18.23 9.68
C HIS A 138 -7.27 -19.65 9.13
N PHE A 139 -8.17 -20.08 8.26
CA PHE A 139 -8.02 -21.36 7.58
C PHE A 139 -6.79 -21.36 6.66
N LEU A 140 -6.61 -20.31 5.84
CA LEU A 140 -5.45 -20.14 4.96
C LEU A 140 -4.16 -20.10 5.77
N ASP A 141 -4.10 -19.34 6.87
CA ASP A 141 -2.94 -19.29 7.77
C ASP A 141 -2.57 -20.69 8.30
N SER A 142 -3.55 -21.52 8.64
CA SER A 142 -3.33 -22.88 9.10
C SER A 142 -2.72 -23.77 8.02
N ILE A 143 -3.22 -23.68 6.78
CA ILE A 143 -2.70 -24.43 5.63
C ILE A 143 -1.30 -23.93 5.26
N GLU A 144 -1.11 -22.62 5.20
CA GLU A 144 0.19 -22.01 4.92
C GLU A 144 1.25 -22.46 5.92
N ASN A 145 0.93 -22.45 7.22
CA ASN A 145 1.82 -22.95 8.27
C ASN A 145 2.18 -24.44 8.11
N ALA A 146 1.23 -25.27 7.70
CA ALA A 146 1.47 -26.69 7.44
C ALA A 146 2.38 -26.89 6.23
N MET A 147 2.07 -26.26 5.09
CA MET A 147 2.87 -26.34 3.86
C MET A 147 4.26 -25.70 4.04
N SER A 148 4.36 -24.61 4.80
CA SER A 148 5.66 -23.97 5.12
C SER A 148 6.60 -24.90 5.89
N LYS A 149 6.08 -25.75 6.77
CA LYS A 149 6.91 -26.75 7.47
C LYS A 149 7.49 -27.78 6.50
N GLU A 150 6.71 -28.23 5.53
CA GLU A 150 7.18 -29.18 4.51
C GLU A 150 8.23 -28.54 3.60
N VAL A 151 8.00 -27.30 3.15
CA VAL A 151 8.96 -26.55 2.32
C VAL A 151 10.27 -26.34 3.07
N LYS A 152 10.23 -25.90 4.33
CA LYS A 152 11.42 -25.67 5.16
C LYS A 152 12.17 -26.93 5.56
N ALA A 153 11.49 -28.07 5.61
CA ALA A 153 12.15 -29.36 5.85
C ALA A 153 13.05 -29.76 4.67
N ASN A 154 12.71 -29.36 3.45
CA ASN A 154 13.50 -29.59 2.25
C ASN A 154 14.61 -28.53 2.05
N ASP A 155 14.29 -27.27 2.29
CA ASP A 155 15.21 -26.12 2.21
C ASP A 155 14.77 -25.06 3.23
N SER A 156 15.55 -24.92 4.31
CA SER A 156 15.24 -24.00 5.42
C SER A 156 15.28 -22.53 5.03
N THR A 157 15.85 -22.19 3.87
CA THR A 157 15.94 -20.82 3.33
C THR A 157 14.69 -20.39 2.57
N LEU A 158 13.74 -21.31 2.38
CA LEU A 158 12.51 -21.02 1.65
C LEU A 158 11.37 -20.60 2.58
N ARG A 159 10.58 -19.66 2.08
CA ARG A 159 9.32 -19.20 2.67
C ARG A 159 8.18 -19.44 1.70
N LEU A 160 7.03 -19.91 2.19
CA LEU A 160 5.82 -20.10 1.41
C LEU A 160 4.77 -19.10 1.85
N GLU A 161 4.01 -18.58 0.90
CA GLU A 161 2.90 -17.67 1.10
C GLU A 161 1.71 -18.10 0.23
N ILE A 162 0.51 -18.15 0.82
CA ILE A 162 -0.74 -18.47 0.11
C ILE A 162 -1.56 -17.20 -0.04
N LYS A 163 -1.97 -16.89 -1.27
CA LYS A 163 -2.84 -15.73 -1.55
C LYS A 163 -4.06 -16.09 -2.36
N PRO A 164 -5.20 -15.42 -2.10
CA PRO A 164 -6.37 -15.47 -2.96
C PRO A 164 -6.15 -14.64 -4.22
N TYR A 165 -6.77 -15.10 -5.31
CA TYR A 165 -6.84 -14.44 -6.60
C TYR A 165 -8.29 -14.49 -7.10
N TYR A 166 -8.65 -13.56 -8.01
CA TYR A 166 -9.99 -13.50 -8.60
C TYR A 166 -11.09 -13.50 -7.52
N GLU A 167 -10.97 -12.59 -6.56
CA GLU A 167 -11.89 -12.46 -5.42
C GLU A 167 -12.07 -13.78 -4.61
N GLY A 168 -11.01 -14.59 -4.51
CA GLY A 168 -11.04 -15.87 -3.79
C GLY A 168 -11.61 -17.03 -4.60
N ASN A 169 -11.77 -16.90 -5.93
CA ASN A 169 -12.12 -18.01 -6.80
C ASN A 169 -10.93 -18.90 -7.16
N LYS A 170 -9.71 -18.42 -6.93
CA LYS A 170 -8.46 -19.15 -7.11
C LYS A 170 -7.51 -18.88 -5.95
N TYR A 171 -6.62 -19.84 -5.68
CA TYR A 171 -5.61 -19.74 -4.63
C TYR A 171 -4.28 -20.26 -5.14
N TYR A 172 -3.22 -19.48 -4.89
CA TYR A 172 -1.88 -19.86 -5.29
C TYR A 172 -0.95 -19.87 -4.08
N ALA A 173 -0.12 -20.91 -4.01
CA ALA A 173 1.00 -21.00 -3.09
C ALA A 173 2.27 -20.54 -3.82
N THR A 174 2.93 -19.52 -3.31
CA THR A 174 4.18 -18.99 -3.87
C THR A 174 5.32 -19.23 -2.90
N THR A 175 6.41 -19.79 -3.41
CA THR A 175 7.62 -20.05 -2.64
C THR A 175 8.64 -18.97 -2.96
N TYR A 176 9.23 -18.39 -1.91
CA TYR A 176 10.25 -17.33 -1.98
C TYR A 176 11.55 -17.78 -1.30
N ARG A 177 12.66 -17.20 -1.76
CA ARG A 177 13.94 -17.20 -1.05
C ARG A 177 14.26 -15.77 -0.64
N ASP A 178 14.39 -15.56 0.68
CA ASP A 178 14.58 -14.24 1.27
C ASP A 178 16.06 -14.03 1.65
N PHE A 179 16.65 -12.94 1.15
CA PHE A 179 17.98 -12.47 1.54
C PHE A 179 17.85 -11.28 2.48
N THR A 180 18.38 -11.38 3.68
CA THR A 180 18.22 -10.41 4.77
C THR A 180 19.42 -9.52 5.03
N ASP A 181 20.59 -9.77 4.42
CA ASP A 181 21.71 -8.82 4.43
C ASP A 181 21.65 -7.97 3.16
N LEU A 182 20.98 -6.82 3.29
CA LEU A 182 20.78 -5.85 2.22
C LEU A 182 21.42 -4.52 2.62
N ARG A 183 22.34 -4.01 1.80
CA ARG A 183 23.11 -2.81 2.11
C ARG A 183 22.86 -1.69 1.11
N LEU A 184 22.74 -0.45 1.61
CA LEU A 184 22.62 0.74 0.77
C LEU A 184 23.97 1.06 0.12
N VAL A 185 23.97 1.16 -1.20
CA VAL A 185 25.17 1.44 -2.01
C VAL A 185 25.17 2.89 -2.52
N PHE A 186 23.99 3.34 -2.98
CA PHE A 186 23.86 4.65 -3.58
C PHE A 186 22.46 5.22 -3.42
N THR A 187 22.39 6.49 -3.17
CA THR A 187 21.17 7.29 -3.29
C THR A 187 21.49 8.70 -3.75
N ILE A 188 20.63 9.25 -4.57
CA ILE A 188 20.69 10.65 -4.97
C ILE A 188 20.13 11.56 -3.86
N PRO A 189 20.47 12.86 -3.89
CA PRO A 189 19.83 13.86 -3.04
C PRO A 189 18.30 13.84 -3.18
N LYS A 190 17.58 14.07 -2.07
CA LYS A 190 16.11 14.13 -2.05
C LYS A 190 15.55 15.13 -3.07
N SER A 191 16.25 16.27 -3.30
CA SER A 191 15.86 17.27 -4.28
C SER A 191 15.72 16.71 -5.70
N MET A 192 16.45 15.65 -6.04
CA MET A 192 16.35 14.92 -7.30
C MET A 192 15.44 13.70 -7.20
N GLY A 193 15.58 12.91 -6.12
CA GLY A 193 14.82 11.67 -5.89
C GLY A 193 13.33 11.89 -5.65
N LYS A 194 12.98 13.10 -5.21
CA LYS A 194 11.60 13.54 -5.00
C LYS A 194 11.32 14.87 -5.71
N PHE A 195 11.93 15.10 -6.87
CA PHE A 195 11.72 16.31 -7.66
C PHE A 195 10.22 16.49 -8.00
N GLY A 196 9.73 17.72 -7.94
CA GLY A 196 8.31 18.02 -8.07
C GLY A 196 7.46 17.71 -6.83
N GLY A 197 8.06 17.13 -5.79
CA GLY A 197 7.47 16.89 -4.48
C GLY A 197 6.11 16.22 -4.54
N GLU A 198 5.19 16.67 -3.70
CA GLU A 198 3.80 16.21 -3.72
C GLU A 198 2.98 16.82 -4.86
N THR A 199 3.43 17.94 -5.46
CA THR A 199 2.74 18.60 -6.58
C THR A 199 2.64 17.68 -7.79
N ASP A 200 3.72 16.99 -8.15
CA ASP A 200 3.76 16.08 -9.30
C ASP A 200 3.33 14.65 -8.96
N ASN A 201 3.11 14.33 -7.70
CA ASN A 201 2.61 13.03 -7.31
C ASN A 201 1.21 12.77 -7.91
N TRP A 202 1.00 11.60 -8.52
CA TRP A 202 -0.20 11.23 -9.29
C TRP A 202 -0.50 12.15 -10.50
N MET A 203 0.52 12.84 -11.01
CA MET A 203 0.39 13.72 -12.17
C MET A 203 1.30 13.23 -13.32
N TRP A 204 0.94 13.59 -14.52
CA TRP A 204 1.76 13.41 -15.70
C TRP A 204 2.00 14.77 -16.39
N PRO A 205 3.21 15.07 -16.92
CA PRO A 205 4.44 14.32 -16.74
C PRO A 205 5.01 14.46 -15.34
N ARG A 206 5.68 13.40 -14.86
CA ARG A 206 6.44 13.42 -13.62
C ARG A 206 7.91 13.19 -13.95
N GLN A 207 8.73 14.20 -13.71
CA GLN A 207 10.16 14.19 -14.02
C GLN A 207 10.93 14.14 -12.70
N THR A 208 11.10 12.96 -12.16
CA THR A 208 11.85 12.72 -10.93
C THR A 208 12.87 11.60 -11.14
N CYS A 209 14.01 11.70 -10.47
CA CYS A 209 15.06 10.69 -10.49
C CYS A 209 14.85 9.72 -9.32
N ASP A 210 13.71 9.03 -9.32
CA ASP A 210 13.24 8.20 -8.21
C ASP A 210 13.91 6.83 -8.21
N PHE A 211 15.23 6.79 -7.91
CA PHE A 211 15.95 5.52 -7.76
C PHE A 211 16.96 5.55 -6.61
N SER A 212 17.22 4.36 -6.06
CA SER A 212 18.28 4.06 -5.12
C SER A 212 18.87 2.67 -5.44
N VAL A 213 20.07 2.43 -5.00
CA VAL A 213 20.82 1.20 -5.27
C VAL A 213 21.19 0.53 -3.96
N PHE A 214 20.88 -0.75 -3.90
CA PHE A 214 21.24 -1.63 -2.80
C PHE A 214 22.09 -2.79 -3.32
N ARG A 215 22.73 -3.52 -2.41
CA ARG A 215 23.42 -4.78 -2.72
C ARG A 215 22.98 -5.88 -1.78
N ILE A 216 22.73 -7.04 -2.38
CA ILE A 216 22.46 -8.26 -1.65
C ILE A 216 23.80 -8.87 -1.22
N TYR A 217 23.88 -9.28 0.03
CA TYR A 217 25.00 -10.03 0.57
C TYR A 217 24.57 -11.46 0.93
N ALA A 218 25.51 -12.39 0.85
CA ALA A 218 25.28 -13.81 1.01
C ALA A 218 26.38 -14.46 1.83
N ASP A 219 26.10 -15.64 2.36
CA ASP A 219 27.09 -16.50 3.01
C ASP A 219 28.24 -16.84 2.05
N PRO A 220 29.51 -16.66 2.44
CA PRO A 220 30.65 -16.82 1.53
C PRO A 220 30.88 -18.27 1.05
N LYS A 221 30.32 -19.26 1.74
CA LYS A 221 30.52 -20.69 1.40
C LYS A 221 29.42 -21.22 0.51
N THR A 222 28.18 -20.78 0.76
CA THR A 222 26.99 -21.31 0.08
C THR A 222 26.45 -20.38 -1.00
N ASN A 223 26.85 -19.11 -1.00
CA ASN A 223 26.24 -18.04 -1.78
C ASN A 223 24.70 -17.94 -1.53
N GLY A 224 24.25 -18.42 -0.38
CA GLY A 224 22.86 -18.46 0.04
C GLY A 224 22.52 -17.35 1.04
N PRO A 225 21.21 -17.25 1.41
CA PRO A 225 20.76 -16.30 2.42
C PRO A 225 21.49 -16.45 3.75
N ALA A 226 21.84 -15.32 4.35
CA ALA A 226 22.45 -15.27 5.68
C ALA A 226 21.95 -14.01 6.42
N ALA A 227 21.93 -14.07 7.75
CA ALA A 227 21.79 -12.88 8.57
C ALA A 227 23.01 -11.96 8.38
N TYR A 228 22.85 -10.68 8.67
CA TYR A 228 23.96 -9.73 8.56
C TYR A 228 25.23 -10.24 9.27
N SER A 229 26.33 -10.22 8.55
CA SER A 229 27.67 -10.46 9.06
C SER A 229 28.69 -9.65 8.26
N LYS A 230 29.75 -9.20 8.92
CA LYS A 230 30.88 -8.55 8.23
C LYS A 230 31.61 -9.50 7.27
N ASP A 231 31.48 -10.81 7.50
CA ASP A 231 32.10 -11.85 6.68
C ASP A 231 31.29 -12.20 5.42
N ASN A 232 30.04 -11.74 5.34
CA ASN A 232 29.22 -11.94 4.15
C ASN A 232 29.83 -11.23 2.94
N VAL A 233 29.65 -11.83 1.78
CA VAL A 233 30.18 -11.34 0.50
C VAL A 233 29.03 -10.92 -0.43
N PRO A 234 29.28 -10.05 -1.43
CA PRO A 234 28.30 -9.75 -2.45
C PRO A 234 27.71 -11.01 -3.07
N TYR A 235 26.39 -11.11 -3.09
CA TYR A 235 25.66 -12.21 -3.69
C TYR A 235 26.01 -12.34 -5.18
N LYS A 236 26.26 -13.56 -5.64
CA LYS A 236 26.53 -13.88 -7.05
C LYS A 236 25.26 -14.50 -7.67
N PRO A 237 24.36 -13.69 -8.26
CA PRO A 237 23.17 -14.21 -8.93
C PRO A 237 23.57 -15.03 -10.16
N LYS A 238 22.79 -16.05 -10.51
CA LYS A 238 22.96 -16.77 -11.78
C LYS A 238 22.66 -15.85 -12.98
N HIS A 239 21.67 -14.96 -12.81
CA HIS A 239 21.22 -14.04 -13.84
C HIS A 239 20.97 -12.64 -13.26
N TRP A 240 21.19 -11.63 -14.08
CA TRP A 240 20.89 -10.23 -13.79
C TRP A 240 20.41 -9.54 -15.07
N SER A 241 19.68 -8.45 -14.93
CA SER A 241 19.21 -7.62 -16.04
C SER A 241 20.26 -6.55 -16.35
N PRO A 242 20.95 -6.60 -17.49
CA PRO A 242 21.91 -5.56 -17.85
C PRO A 242 21.18 -4.23 -18.12
N VAL A 243 21.80 -3.13 -17.71
CA VAL A 243 21.29 -1.79 -17.99
C VAL A 243 21.63 -1.39 -19.41
N SER A 244 20.62 -1.15 -20.26
CA SER A 244 20.81 -0.65 -21.61
C SER A 244 20.89 0.88 -21.63
N LEU A 245 21.87 1.43 -22.35
CA LEU A 245 22.03 2.86 -22.61
C LEU A 245 21.62 3.24 -24.05
N GLN A 246 21.02 2.32 -24.81
CA GLN A 246 20.66 2.57 -26.21
C GLN A 246 19.41 3.47 -26.36
N GLY A 247 18.65 3.67 -25.26
CA GLY A 247 17.38 4.37 -25.30
C GLY A 247 16.27 3.54 -25.95
N TYR A 248 15.20 4.20 -26.35
CA TYR A 248 14.02 3.60 -26.95
C TYR A 248 13.41 4.54 -28.00
N LYS A 249 12.57 4.00 -28.87
CA LYS A 249 11.87 4.72 -29.93
C LYS A 249 10.37 4.47 -29.84
N GLU A 250 9.60 5.32 -30.50
CA GLU A 250 8.17 5.10 -30.67
C GLU A 250 7.92 3.78 -31.41
N GLY A 251 7.02 2.96 -30.89
CA GLY A 251 6.72 1.64 -31.39
C GLY A 251 7.58 0.50 -30.83
N ASP A 252 8.64 0.80 -30.07
CA ASP A 252 9.42 -0.25 -29.40
C ASP A 252 8.56 -0.97 -28.35
N PHE A 253 8.75 -2.29 -28.24
CA PHE A 253 8.14 -3.07 -27.18
C PHE A 253 8.69 -2.66 -25.81
N ALA A 254 7.81 -2.49 -24.85
CA ALA A 254 8.17 -2.23 -23.46
C ALA A 254 7.32 -3.08 -22.51
N MET A 255 7.91 -3.50 -21.39
CA MET A 255 7.18 -4.19 -20.34
C MET A 255 7.66 -3.76 -18.97
N THR A 256 6.79 -3.91 -17.97
CA THR A 256 7.11 -3.75 -16.56
C THR A 256 6.84 -5.05 -15.83
N MET A 257 7.76 -5.41 -14.94
CA MET A 257 7.62 -6.54 -14.03
C MET A 257 7.83 -6.09 -12.61
N GLY A 258 7.04 -6.61 -11.69
CA GLY A 258 7.17 -6.25 -10.28
C GLY A 258 6.03 -6.78 -9.43
N TYR A 259 5.93 -6.21 -8.24
CA TYR A 259 4.97 -6.59 -7.20
C TYR A 259 3.98 -5.44 -6.95
N PRO A 260 2.98 -5.26 -7.84
CA PRO A 260 1.99 -4.20 -7.68
C PRO A 260 1.16 -4.39 -6.42
N GLY A 261 0.83 -3.28 -5.74
CA GLY A 261 0.16 -3.27 -4.44
C GLY A 261 -1.21 -3.92 -4.47
N SER A 262 -2.24 -3.17 -4.82
CA SER A 262 -3.63 -3.67 -4.88
C SER A 262 -4.44 -2.94 -5.94
N THR A 263 -5.33 -3.68 -6.59
CA THR A 263 -6.37 -3.18 -7.49
C THR A 263 -7.72 -3.76 -7.08
N SER A 264 -8.81 -3.28 -7.68
CA SER A 264 -10.18 -3.78 -7.44
C SER A 264 -10.96 -3.74 -8.76
N ARG A 265 -10.46 -4.47 -9.77
CA ARG A 265 -11.00 -4.46 -11.14
C ARG A 265 -12.33 -5.21 -11.26
N TYR A 266 -12.52 -6.24 -10.41
CA TYR A 266 -13.74 -7.05 -10.36
C TYR A 266 -14.84 -6.42 -9.50
N LEU A 267 -14.55 -5.32 -8.79
CA LEU A 267 -15.51 -4.64 -7.92
C LEU A 267 -16.77 -4.23 -8.68
N SER A 268 -17.93 -4.46 -8.08
CA SER A 268 -19.24 -4.08 -8.63
C SER A 268 -19.43 -2.57 -8.74
N SER A 269 -20.45 -2.15 -9.52
CA SER A 269 -20.87 -0.74 -9.58
C SER A 269 -21.23 -0.18 -8.19
N PHE A 270 -21.80 -1.02 -7.32
CA PHE A 270 -22.12 -0.67 -5.94
C PHE A 270 -20.86 -0.45 -5.10
N GLY A 271 -19.86 -1.32 -5.23
CA GLY A 271 -18.58 -1.20 -4.56
C GLY A 271 -17.77 0.00 -5.02
N ILE A 272 -17.80 0.35 -6.32
CA ILE A 272 -17.16 1.56 -6.83
C ILE A 272 -17.84 2.81 -6.28
N ARG A 273 -19.18 2.83 -6.17
CA ARG A 273 -19.90 3.92 -5.53
C ARG A 273 -19.52 4.08 -4.05
N GLU A 274 -19.44 2.97 -3.30
CA GLU A 274 -18.99 3.00 -1.91
C GLU A 274 -17.54 3.51 -1.80
N ARG A 275 -16.64 3.06 -2.66
CA ARG A 275 -15.26 3.55 -2.72
C ARG A 275 -15.19 5.06 -2.93
N ARG A 276 -15.98 5.59 -3.87
CA ARG A 276 -16.05 7.01 -4.16
C ARG A 276 -16.61 7.81 -2.98
N ASP A 277 -17.81 7.42 -2.46
CA ASP A 277 -18.63 8.25 -1.58
C ASP A 277 -18.34 8.00 -0.09
N ALA A 278 -17.91 6.80 0.28
CA ALA A 278 -17.74 6.42 1.68
C ALA A 278 -16.26 6.16 2.08
N GLU A 279 -15.34 6.06 1.12
CA GLU A 279 -13.93 5.92 1.44
C GLU A 279 -13.09 7.10 0.96
N ASN A 280 -13.13 7.43 -0.34
CA ASN A 280 -12.28 8.46 -0.92
C ASN A 280 -12.68 9.86 -0.47
N GLU A 281 -13.98 10.16 -0.46
CA GLU A 281 -14.47 11.49 -0.09
C GLU A 281 -14.16 11.82 1.38
N PRO A 282 -14.50 10.99 2.38
CA PRO A 282 -14.09 11.25 3.77
C PRO A 282 -12.59 11.39 3.95
N ARG A 283 -11.80 10.52 3.31
CA ARG A 283 -10.34 10.60 3.36
C ARG A 283 -9.81 11.92 2.80
N ALA A 284 -10.34 12.36 1.65
CA ALA A 284 -9.93 13.62 1.04
C ALA A 284 -10.28 14.81 1.93
N GLN A 285 -11.47 14.83 2.53
CA GLN A 285 -11.90 15.89 3.42
C GLN A 285 -11.03 15.99 4.68
N VAL A 286 -10.88 14.89 5.42
CA VAL A 286 -10.13 14.89 6.69
C VAL A 286 -8.65 15.20 6.47
N ARG A 287 -8.03 14.58 5.44
CA ARG A 287 -6.62 14.82 5.14
C ARG A 287 -6.35 16.23 4.63
N GLY A 288 -7.28 16.82 3.87
CA GLY A 288 -7.19 18.22 3.45
C GLY A 288 -7.06 19.15 4.64
N VAL A 289 -8.00 19.06 5.59
CA VAL A 289 -8.01 19.86 6.81
C VAL A 289 -6.72 19.64 7.63
N LYS A 290 -6.28 18.39 7.80
CA LYS A 290 -5.05 18.07 8.52
C LYS A 290 -3.82 18.70 7.85
N GLN A 291 -3.71 18.61 6.55
CA GLN A 291 -2.57 19.09 5.78
C GLN A 291 -2.42 20.61 5.80
N GLU A 292 -3.53 21.36 5.84
CA GLU A 292 -3.49 22.84 5.98
C GLU A 292 -2.78 23.24 7.28
N VAL A 293 -3.10 22.59 8.40
CA VAL A 293 -2.43 22.83 9.68
C VAL A 293 -0.95 22.44 9.59
N MET A 294 -0.66 21.24 9.09
CA MET A 294 0.70 20.73 8.96
C MET A 294 1.58 21.68 8.13
N LEU A 295 1.11 22.06 6.92
CA LEU A 295 1.88 22.96 6.05
C LEU A 295 2.16 24.31 6.68
N ARG A 296 1.22 24.88 7.40
CA ARG A 296 1.42 26.17 8.07
C ARG A 296 2.55 26.12 9.09
N HIS A 297 2.60 25.08 9.93
CA HIS A 297 3.68 24.87 10.88
C HIS A 297 5.01 24.52 10.20
N MET A 298 4.99 23.64 9.21
CA MET A 298 6.18 23.24 8.45
C MET A 298 6.83 24.39 7.68
N ARG A 299 6.02 25.37 7.20
CA ARG A 299 6.54 26.58 6.54
C ARG A 299 7.10 27.61 7.53
N ALA A 300 6.62 27.60 8.76
CA ALA A 300 7.06 28.53 9.79
C ALA A 300 8.35 28.09 10.49
N ASP A 301 8.62 26.78 10.55
CA ASP A 301 9.75 26.21 11.29
C ASP A 301 10.36 25.03 10.52
N GLU A 302 11.67 25.13 10.21
CA GLU A 302 12.40 24.11 9.47
C GLU A 302 12.58 22.81 10.26
N ALA A 303 12.76 22.88 11.59
CA ALA A 303 12.86 21.69 12.43
C ALA A 303 11.55 20.90 12.44
N VAL A 304 10.41 21.62 12.48
CA VAL A 304 9.08 21.01 12.35
C VAL A 304 8.90 20.41 10.95
N ARG A 305 9.37 21.10 9.90
CA ARG A 305 9.34 20.59 8.53
C ARG A 305 10.05 19.24 8.43
N ILE A 306 11.25 19.12 8.95
CA ILE A 306 12.04 17.87 8.93
C ILE A 306 11.29 16.72 9.65
N LYS A 307 10.70 16.98 10.81
CA LYS A 307 9.95 15.98 11.59
C LYS A 307 8.69 15.48 10.86
N TYR A 308 8.02 16.35 10.10
CA TYR A 308 6.71 16.06 9.52
C TYR A 308 6.71 15.79 8.02
N ASP A 309 7.82 15.96 7.32
CA ASP A 309 7.91 15.79 5.87
C ASP A 309 7.41 14.39 5.40
N SER A 310 7.85 13.32 6.06
CA SER A 310 7.38 11.96 5.75
C SER A 310 5.89 11.75 6.07
N LYS A 311 5.42 12.28 7.20
CA LYS A 311 4.01 12.18 7.60
C LYS A 311 3.10 12.97 6.66
N TYR A 312 3.56 14.16 6.25
CA TYR A 312 2.86 14.98 5.26
C TYR A 312 2.81 14.28 3.89
N ALA A 313 3.95 13.77 3.41
CA ALA A 313 4.05 13.06 2.15
C ALA A 313 3.10 11.85 2.10
N GLN A 314 3.08 11.03 3.15
CA GLN A 314 2.15 9.91 3.26
C GLN A 314 0.68 10.37 3.25
N SER A 315 0.36 11.43 4.00
CA SER A 315 -0.98 11.99 4.00
C SER A 315 -1.39 12.50 2.63
N SER A 316 -0.53 13.27 1.97
CA SER A 316 -0.76 13.86 0.65
C SER A 316 -0.92 12.80 -0.44
N ASN A 317 -0.10 11.75 -0.40
CA ASN A 317 -0.19 10.65 -1.37
C ASN A 317 -1.61 10.03 -1.42
N TYR A 318 -2.16 9.67 -0.29
CA TYR A 318 -3.51 9.11 -0.24
C TYR A 318 -4.61 10.17 -0.52
N TRP A 319 -4.39 11.41 -0.13
CA TRP A 319 -5.30 12.52 -0.39
C TRP A 319 -5.45 12.77 -1.89
N LYS A 320 -4.34 12.93 -2.60
CA LYS A 320 -4.32 13.13 -4.05
C LYS A 320 -4.86 11.91 -4.81
N ASN A 321 -4.48 10.71 -4.38
CA ASN A 321 -5.01 9.47 -4.96
C ASN A 321 -6.54 9.42 -4.85
N SER A 322 -7.10 9.73 -3.69
CA SER A 322 -8.56 9.71 -3.48
C SER A 322 -9.29 10.73 -4.36
N ILE A 323 -8.77 11.95 -4.47
CA ILE A 323 -9.33 13.01 -5.34
C ILE A 323 -9.22 12.60 -6.81
N GLY A 324 -8.04 12.14 -7.23
CA GLY A 324 -7.80 11.72 -8.61
C GLY A 324 -8.65 10.53 -9.01
N MET A 325 -8.81 9.54 -8.12
CA MET A 325 -9.67 8.38 -8.34
C MET A 325 -11.13 8.79 -8.50
N ASN A 326 -11.65 9.64 -7.62
CA ASN A 326 -13.04 10.12 -7.73
C ASN A 326 -13.25 10.89 -9.04
N LYS A 327 -12.32 11.78 -9.41
CA LYS A 327 -12.36 12.48 -10.70
C LYS A 327 -12.36 11.51 -11.88
N CYS A 328 -11.55 10.46 -11.83
CA CYS A 328 -11.50 9.42 -12.86
C CYS A 328 -12.83 8.67 -12.94
N ILE A 329 -13.36 8.18 -11.80
CA ILE A 329 -14.66 7.47 -11.74
C ILE A 329 -15.76 8.30 -12.38
N ASP A 330 -15.83 9.60 -12.06
CA ASP A 330 -16.87 10.50 -12.56
C ASP A 330 -16.67 10.84 -14.04
N SER A 331 -15.45 11.20 -14.46
CA SER A 331 -15.16 11.62 -15.83
C SER A 331 -15.29 10.49 -16.85
N THR A 332 -15.00 9.27 -16.46
CA THR A 332 -15.17 8.09 -17.31
C THR A 332 -16.59 7.50 -17.26
N GLY A 333 -17.39 7.91 -16.27
CA GLY A 333 -18.70 7.29 -16.03
C GLY A 333 -18.60 5.82 -15.60
N LEU A 334 -17.52 5.45 -14.89
CA LEU A 334 -17.17 4.06 -14.57
C LEU A 334 -18.29 3.29 -13.86
N ILE A 335 -19.02 3.94 -12.95
CA ILE A 335 -20.16 3.32 -12.25
C ILE A 335 -21.22 2.86 -13.26
N ARG A 336 -21.55 3.70 -14.25
CA ARG A 336 -22.51 3.36 -15.30
C ARG A 336 -21.98 2.23 -16.19
N GLN A 337 -20.72 2.28 -16.61
CA GLN A 337 -20.11 1.23 -17.42
C GLN A 337 -20.19 -0.13 -16.72
N LYS A 338 -19.88 -0.18 -15.41
CA LYS A 338 -20.00 -1.39 -14.60
C LYS A 338 -21.44 -1.88 -14.48
N ALA A 339 -22.39 -0.98 -14.22
CA ALA A 339 -23.82 -1.34 -14.16
C ALA A 339 -24.34 -1.88 -15.51
N ASP A 340 -23.90 -1.31 -16.62
CA ASP A 340 -24.23 -1.83 -17.96
C ASP A 340 -23.63 -3.22 -18.20
N PHE A 341 -22.42 -3.48 -17.69
CA PHE A 341 -21.79 -4.79 -17.75
C PHE A 341 -22.49 -5.81 -16.84
N GLU A 342 -22.87 -5.42 -15.64
CA GLU A 342 -23.68 -6.25 -14.72
C GLU A 342 -25.03 -6.64 -15.34
N ASN A 343 -25.64 -5.76 -16.14
CA ASN A 343 -26.85 -6.09 -16.90
C ASN A 343 -26.60 -7.17 -17.98
N LYS A 344 -25.39 -7.27 -18.55
CA LYS A 344 -25.01 -8.39 -19.43
C LYS A 344 -24.89 -9.69 -18.63
N ILE A 345 -24.30 -9.63 -17.43
CA ILE A 345 -24.18 -10.79 -16.54
C ILE A 345 -25.57 -11.28 -16.08
N LYS A 346 -26.49 -10.37 -15.71
CA LYS A 346 -27.88 -10.73 -15.38
C LYS A 346 -28.55 -11.49 -16.55
N ARG A 347 -28.38 -11.02 -17.78
CA ARG A 347 -28.89 -11.72 -18.97
C ARG A 347 -28.24 -13.09 -19.15
N TYR A 348 -26.92 -13.18 -19.04
CA TYR A 348 -26.21 -14.46 -19.11
C TYR A 348 -26.73 -15.45 -18.06
N GLN A 349 -26.91 -15.01 -16.82
CA GLN A 349 -27.49 -15.81 -15.73
C GLN A 349 -28.91 -16.28 -16.05
N MET A 350 -29.75 -15.42 -16.65
CA MET A 350 -31.10 -15.76 -17.03
C MET A 350 -31.13 -16.84 -18.11
N PHE A 351 -30.25 -16.79 -19.11
CA PHE A 351 -30.20 -17.74 -20.22
C PHE A 351 -29.53 -19.07 -19.85
N THR A 352 -28.47 -19.05 -19.06
CA THR A 352 -27.68 -20.23 -18.73
C THR A 352 -28.10 -20.92 -17.44
N GLY A 353 -28.75 -20.17 -16.53
CA GLY A 353 -29.01 -20.61 -15.16
C GLY A 353 -27.77 -20.60 -14.26
N TYR A 354 -26.61 -20.12 -14.75
CA TYR A 354 -25.38 -20.13 -13.99
C TYR A 354 -25.47 -19.21 -12.78
N LEU A 355 -25.09 -19.70 -11.60
CA LEU A 355 -25.20 -19.00 -10.30
C LEU A 355 -26.63 -18.51 -9.95
N LYS A 356 -27.67 -19.04 -10.62
CA LYS A 356 -29.06 -18.70 -10.27
C LYS A 356 -29.35 -19.01 -8.79
N GLY A 357 -29.85 -18.02 -8.07
CA GLY A 357 -30.11 -18.10 -6.62
C GLY A 357 -28.87 -17.98 -5.74
N LYS A 358 -27.67 -17.75 -6.31
CA LYS A 358 -26.42 -17.47 -5.58
C LYS A 358 -25.97 -16.03 -5.79
N LEU A 359 -25.76 -15.60 -7.04
CA LEU A 359 -25.50 -14.21 -7.37
C LEU A 359 -26.83 -13.45 -7.43
N ASP A 360 -27.00 -12.48 -6.54
CA ASP A 360 -28.21 -11.66 -6.41
C ASP A 360 -27.84 -10.18 -6.35
N PHE A 361 -28.04 -9.48 -7.46
CA PHE A 361 -27.71 -8.04 -7.57
C PHE A 361 -28.61 -7.16 -6.71
N ASP A 362 -29.86 -7.56 -6.47
CA ASP A 362 -30.77 -6.79 -5.60
C ASP A 362 -30.36 -6.95 -4.12
N LEU A 363 -29.85 -8.11 -3.76
CA LEU A 363 -29.23 -8.32 -2.44
C LEU A 363 -27.96 -7.49 -2.31
N MET A 364 -27.08 -7.49 -3.33
CA MET A 364 -25.87 -6.65 -3.33
C MET A 364 -26.22 -5.18 -3.12
N GLU A 365 -27.18 -4.66 -3.87
CA GLU A 365 -27.60 -3.26 -3.73
C GLU A 365 -28.09 -2.95 -2.30
N ARG A 366 -28.94 -3.81 -1.74
CA ARG A 366 -29.43 -3.65 -0.36
C ARG A 366 -28.29 -3.68 0.68
N LEU A 367 -27.34 -4.60 0.51
CA LEU A 367 -26.20 -4.75 1.42
C LEU A 367 -25.27 -3.53 1.36
N TYR A 368 -24.91 -3.08 0.16
CA TYR A 368 -24.08 -1.90 -0.03
C TYR A 368 -24.77 -0.63 0.48
N ASN A 369 -26.07 -0.45 0.22
CA ASN A 369 -26.82 0.68 0.75
C ASN A 369 -26.85 0.70 2.29
N LYS A 370 -26.95 -0.47 2.94
CA LYS A 370 -26.86 -0.56 4.40
C LYS A 370 -25.45 -0.27 4.92
N ARG A 371 -24.41 -0.69 4.18
CA ARG A 371 -23.02 -0.52 4.61
C ARG A 371 -22.48 0.89 4.36
N LEU A 372 -23.01 1.62 3.39
CA LEU A 372 -22.48 2.90 2.91
C LEU A 372 -22.24 3.91 4.03
N ASP A 373 -23.24 4.14 4.88
CA ASP A 373 -23.15 5.12 5.96
C ASP A 373 -22.22 4.64 7.08
N VAL A 374 -22.26 3.37 7.42
CA VAL A 374 -21.33 2.78 8.41
C VAL A 374 -19.88 2.87 7.91
N ARG A 375 -19.65 2.57 6.62
CA ARG A 375 -18.34 2.66 5.98
C ARG A 375 -17.83 4.11 5.96
N ARG A 376 -18.69 5.08 5.66
CA ARG A 376 -18.35 6.50 5.69
C ARG A 376 -17.94 6.95 7.08
N ASN A 377 -18.71 6.62 8.10
CA ASN A 377 -18.37 6.95 9.49
C ASN A 377 -17.11 6.25 9.96
N TYR A 378 -16.89 5.00 9.58
CA TYR A 378 -15.63 4.28 9.85
C TYR A 378 -14.43 5.00 9.23
N MET A 379 -14.56 5.53 8.01
CA MET A 379 -13.48 6.26 7.35
C MET A 379 -13.22 7.61 8.02
N TYR A 380 -14.26 8.37 8.40
CA TYR A 380 -14.08 9.58 9.20
C TYR A 380 -13.38 9.28 10.52
N PHE A 381 -13.81 8.23 11.22
CA PHE A 381 -13.18 7.80 12.46
C PHE A 381 -11.69 7.45 12.27
N ARG A 382 -11.41 6.61 11.29
CA ARG A 382 -10.07 6.13 10.99
C ARG A 382 -9.12 7.27 10.63
N GLU A 383 -9.54 8.16 9.74
CA GLU A 383 -8.70 9.27 9.28
C GLU A 383 -8.53 10.37 10.35
N THR A 384 -9.44 10.45 11.34
CA THR A 384 -9.35 11.39 12.45
C THR A 384 -8.49 10.87 13.60
N PHE A 385 -8.67 9.60 14.01
CA PHE A 385 -8.14 9.11 15.29
C PHE A 385 -7.01 8.08 15.14
N MET A 386 -6.91 7.37 14.01
CA MET A 386 -5.91 6.32 13.90
C MET A 386 -4.61 6.84 13.29
N ARG A 387 -3.52 6.81 14.08
CA ARG A 387 -2.16 7.21 13.66
C ARG A 387 -2.08 8.64 13.11
N THR A 388 -2.88 9.54 13.64
CA THR A 388 -2.94 10.92 13.14
C THR A 388 -2.21 11.91 14.03
N ASN A 389 -2.08 11.61 15.33
CA ASN A 389 -1.39 12.42 16.34
C ASN A 389 -0.83 11.52 17.44
N GLU A 390 0.13 12.03 18.22
CA GLU A 390 0.84 11.25 19.23
C GLU A 390 -0.07 10.79 20.37
N LEU A 391 -0.96 11.65 20.86
CA LEU A 391 -1.87 11.34 21.96
C LEU A 391 -2.81 10.18 21.58
N ALA A 392 -3.44 10.26 20.40
CA ALA A 392 -4.35 9.20 19.94
C ALA A 392 -3.60 7.89 19.64
N ASP A 393 -2.37 7.96 19.10
CA ASP A 393 -1.54 6.78 18.85
C ASP A 393 -1.15 6.06 20.15
N ARG A 394 -0.74 6.80 21.17
CA ARG A 394 -0.41 6.25 22.50
C ARG A 394 -1.65 5.67 23.18
N ALA A 395 -2.81 6.34 23.10
CA ALA A 395 -4.07 5.83 23.62
C ALA A 395 -4.49 4.53 22.93
N TYR A 396 -4.39 4.47 21.60
CA TYR A 396 -4.68 3.27 20.83
C TYR A 396 -3.74 2.10 21.19
N LYS A 397 -2.44 2.33 21.28
CA LYS A 397 -1.45 1.30 21.68
C LYS A 397 -1.72 0.77 23.09
N TYR A 398 -2.02 1.65 24.03
CA TYR A 398 -2.35 1.27 25.41
C TYR A 398 -3.57 0.35 25.47
N HIS A 399 -4.68 0.71 24.82
CA HIS A 399 -5.93 -0.05 24.88
C HIS A 399 -5.90 -1.35 24.09
N ASN A 400 -5.12 -1.44 23.04
CA ASN A 400 -4.98 -2.64 22.22
C ASN A 400 -3.83 -3.56 22.66
N GLY A 401 -3.17 -3.26 23.79
CA GLY A 401 -2.10 -4.07 24.33
C GLY A 401 -0.88 -4.17 23.42
N MET A 402 -0.62 -3.14 22.61
CA MET A 402 0.57 -3.07 21.76
C MET A 402 1.79 -2.65 22.57
N ASP A 403 2.95 -3.21 22.25
CA ASP A 403 4.23 -2.94 22.93
C ASP A 403 4.23 -3.25 24.45
N VAL A 404 3.32 -4.14 24.89
CA VAL A 404 3.19 -4.54 26.29
C VAL A 404 4.41 -5.35 26.74
N GLN A 405 5.00 -4.89 27.84
CA GLN A 405 6.15 -5.48 28.49
C GLN A 405 5.78 -6.16 29.82
N GLY A 406 6.66 -6.99 30.34
CA GLY A 406 6.51 -7.67 31.63
C GLY A 406 6.12 -9.13 31.51
N PRO A 407 5.96 -9.84 32.65
CA PRO A 407 5.69 -11.28 32.68
C PRO A 407 4.35 -11.62 32.01
N LYS A 408 4.30 -12.73 31.27
CA LYS A 408 3.04 -13.25 30.69
C LYS A 408 2.24 -14.02 31.76
N GLY A 409 0.94 -13.76 31.88
CA GLY A 409 0.03 -14.50 32.75
C GLY A 409 -1.07 -13.65 33.42
N LYS A 410 -2.17 -14.28 33.87
CA LYS A 410 -3.38 -13.59 34.40
C LYS A 410 -3.14 -12.70 35.63
N LYS A 411 -2.04 -12.85 36.35
CA LYS A 411 -1.67 -12.03 37.54
C LYS A 411 -0.44 -11.16 37.31
N ALA A 412 0.10 -11.12 36.10
CA ALA A 412 1.29 -10.34 35.79
C ALA A 412 0.98 -8.85 35.73
N LYS A 413 1.85 -8.04 36.30
CA LYS A 413 1.78 -6.57 36.15
C LYS A 413 2.41 -6.20 34.81
N GLN A 414 1.62 -6.28 33.74
CA GLN A 414 2.01 -5.82 32.43
C GLN A 414 1.98 -4.29 32.36
N TYR A 415 2.87 -3.71 31.58
CA TYR A 415 2.98 -2.26 31.41
C TYR A 415 3.44 -1.91 29.99
N VAL A 416 3.21 -0.69 29.59
CA VAL A 416 3.82 -0.08 28.39
C VAL A 416 4.80 1.01 28.85
N VAL A 417 5.81 1.27 28.02
CA VAL A 417 6.72 2.41 28.19
C VAL A 417 6.74 3.15 26.87
N PHE A 418 6.26 4.38 26.86
CA PHE A 418 6.36 5.23 25.68
C PHE A 418 7.72 5.92 25.66
N LYS A 419 8.40 5.85 24.52
CA LYS A 419 9.65 6.56 24.29
C LYS A 419 9.39 8.05 24.13
N ASP A 420 10.41 8.86 24.35
CA ASP A 420 10.39 10.25 23.89
C ASP A 420 10.42 10.24 22.36
N ASN A 421 9.46 10.91 21.75
CA ASN A 421 9.31 11.03 20.30
C ASN A 421 9.50 12.48 19.83
N SER A 422 10.13 13.33 20.65
CA SER A 422 10.34 14.74 20.33
C SER A 422 11.22 14.98 19.09
N ASP A 423 11.95 13.97 18.64
CA ASP A 423 12.69 13.94 17.37
C ASP A 423 11.80 13.76 16.14
N SER A 424 10.60 13.21 16.32
CA SER A 424 9.67 12.87 15.24
C SER A 424 8.28 13.52 15.35
N TRP A 425 7.94 14.08 16.52
CA TRP A 425 6.71 14.81 16.78
C TRP A 425 6.97 16.23 17.29
N ASP A 426 6.08 17.15 16.92
CA ASP A 426 6.04 18.51 17.46
C ASP A 426 4.72 18.71 18.20
N ALA A 427 4.81 19.06 19.48
CA ALA A 427 3.64 19.13 20.36
C ALA A 427 2.67 20.25 19.98
N ALA A 428 3.16 21.39 19.48
CA ALA A 428 2.30 22.50 19.11
C ALA A 428 1.49 22.17 17.85
N LEU A 429 2.17 21.66 16.83
CA LEU A 429 1.52 21.19 15.61
C LEU A 429 0.52 20.06 15.91
N ASP A 430 0.93 19.07 16.68
CA ASP A 430 0.14 17.86 16.92
C ASP A 430 -1.14 18.16 17.70
N LYS A 431 -1.07 19.04 18.72
CA LYS A 431 -2.23 19.52 19.47
C LYS A 431 -3.20 20.28 18.57
N GLU A 432 -2.72 21.15 17.70
CA GLU A 432 -3.59 21.89 16.79
C GLU A 432 -4.22 21.02 15.72
N VAL A 433 -3.49 20.06 15.14
CA VAL A 433 -4.05 19.04 14.25
C VAL A 433 -5.17 18.29 14.95
N TYR A 434 -4.93 17.85 16.19
CA TYR A 434 -5.93 17.05 16.89
C TYR A 434 -7.19 17.85 17.22
N ALA A 435 -7.06 19.07 17.74
CA ALA A 435 -8.20 19.96 18.02
C ALA A 435 -9.03 20.24 16.74
N THR A 436 -8.34 20.50 15.64
CA THR A 436 -8.98 20.75 14.33
C THR A 436 -9.73 19.52 13.82
N LEU A 437 -9.12 18.35 13.94
CA LEU A 437 -9.73 17.08 13.51
C LEU A 437 -10.91 16.67 14.41
N LEU A 438 -10.85 16.93 15.72
CA LEU A 438 -12.00 16.71 16.62
C LEU A 438 -13.22 17.54 16.20
N LYS A 439 -13.00 18.82 15.88
CA LYS A 439 -14.07 19.70 15.36
C LYS A 439 -14.63 19.15 14.05
N ASN A 440 -13.75 18.82 13.09
CA ASN A 440 -14.16 18.28 11.80
C ASN A 440 -14.95 16.98 11.92
N TYR A 441 -14.51 16.05 12.80
CA TYR A 441 -15.21 14.79 13.01
C TYR A 441 -16.63 15.00 13.55
N ARG A 442 -16.82 15.92 14.50
CA ARG A 442 -18.15 16.26 15.03
C ARG A 442 -19.10 16.80 13.96
N GLU A 443 -18.57 17.56 12.99
CA GLU A 443 -19.37 18.14 11.91
C GLU A 443 -19.75 17.11 10.83
N LYS A 444 -18.99 16.01 10.71
CA LYS A 444 -19.09 15.06 9.60
C LYS A 444 -19.65 13.69 9.99
N ALA A 445 -19.35 13.23 11.20
CA ALA A 445 -19.79 11.92 11.67
C ALA A 445 -21.22 11.96 12.21
N ASP A 446 -21.93 10.83 12.07
CA ASP A 446 -23.24 10.67 12.66
C ASP A 446 -23.16 10.70 14.19
N ALA A 447 -24.16 11.31 14.82
CA ALA A 447 -24.19 11.52 16.27
C ALA A 447 -24.00 10.22 17.09
N LYS A 448 -24.49 9.09 16.59
CA LYS A 448 -24.35 7.78 17.27
C LYS A 448 -22.90 7.26 17.36
N TYR A 449 -22.00 7.79 16.55
CA TYR A 449 -20.58 7.41 16.55
C TYR A 449 -19.67 8.48 17.17
N LEU A 450 -20.24 9.49 17.82
CA LEU A 450 -19.46 10.45 18.59
C LEU A 450 -18.98 9.80 19.90
N PRO A 451 -17.65 9.74 20.18
CA PRO A 451 -17.13 9.31 21.47
C PRO A 451 -17.71 10.11 22.64
N GLU A 452 -17.85 9.49 23.81
CA GLU A 452 -18.47 10.12 24.98
C GLU A 452 -17.73 11.38 25.46
N PHE A 453 -16.42 11.47 25.24
CA PHE A 453 -15.64 12.65 25.63
C PHE A 453 -16.10 13.95 24.95
N TYR A 454 -16.85 13.90 23.84
CA TYR A 454 -17.46 15.10 23.25
C TYR A 454 -18.45 15.78 24.21
N GLN A 455 -19.11 15.02 25.07
CA GLN A 455 -19.95 15.60 26.13
C GLN A 455 -19.11 16.37 27.17
N THR A 456 -17.88 15.88 27.43
CA THR A 456 -16.92 16.59 28.31
C THR A 456 -16.45 17.88 27.67
N ILE A 457 -16.16 17.86 26.36
CA ILE A 457 -15.81 19.07 25.61
C ILE A 457 -16.91 20.12 25.71
N ASP A 458 -18.16 19.72 25.52
CA ASP A 458 -19.30 20.64 25.61
C ASP A 458 -19.52 21.19 27.02
N LYS A 459 -19.56 20.31 28.02
CA LYS A 459 -19.93 20.69 29.39
C LYS A 459 -18.83 21.37 30.19
N THR A 460 -17.57 20.93 29.97
CA THR A 460 -16.44 21.39 30.80
C THR A 460 -15.61 22.46 30.08
N TYR A 461 -15.49 22.35 28.74
CA TYR A 461 -14.66 23.25 27.94
C TYR A 461 -15.50 24.20 27.06
N ASN A 462 -16.82 24.19 27.19
CA ASN A 462 -17.74 25.03 26.41
C ASN A 462 -17.52 24.95 24.89
N GLY A 463 -17.21 23.76 24.40
CA GLY A 463 -16.94 23.52 22.97
C GLY A 463 -15.54 23.93 22.50
N ASP A 464 -14.62 24.28 23.39
CA ASP A 464 -13.24 24.64 23.07
C ASP A 464 -12.37 23.38 22.95
N TYR A 465 -12.22 22.90 21.70
CA TYR A 465 -11.41 21.72 21.38
C TYR A 465 -9.93 21.91 21.69
N ALA A 466 -9.37 23.11 21.46
CA ALA A 466 -7.96 23.39 21.71
C ALA A 466 -7.64 23.27 23.20
N LYS A 467 -8.47 23.87 24.04
CA LYS A 467 -8.33 23.80 25.50
C LYS A 467 -8.51 22.37 26.03
N TYR A 468 -9.44 21.61 25.49
CA TYR A 468 -9.59 20.20 25.82
C TYR A 468 -8.34 19.39 25.50
N VAL A 469 -7.82 19.52 24.27
CA VAL A 469 -6.61 18.80 23.84
C VAL A 469 -5.40 19.20 24.67
N GLU A 470 -5.23 20.49 24.95
CA GLU A 470 -4.16 21.01 25.80
C GLU A 470 -4.20 20.38 27.21
N ASP A 471 -5.40 20.31 27.80
CA ASP A 471 -5.59 19.74 29.13
C ASP A 471 -5.29 18.23 29.17
N VAL A 472 -5.83 17.46 28.19
CA VAL A 472 -5.55 16.02 28.08
C VAL A 472 -4.07 15.75 27.84
N TRP A 473 -3.41 16.52 26.98
CA TRP A 473 -2.00 16.38 26.69
C TRP A 473 -1.13 16.60 27.93
N ASN A 474 -1.41 17.64 28.69
CA ASN A 474 -0.59 18.03 29.86
C ASN A 474 -0.85 17.13 31.08
N ASN A 475 -2.03 16.55 31.23
CA ASN A 475 -2.43 15.84 32.45
C ASN A 475 -2.48 14.32 32.30
N SER A 476 -2.51 13.78 31.08
CA SER A 476 -2.55 12.31 30.90
C SER A 476 -1.21 11.65 31.17
N ILE A 477 -1.27 10.50 31.89
CA ILE A 477 -0.11 9.61 32.07
C ILE A 477 0.44 9.09 30.73
N LEU A 478 -0.40 9.00 29.70
CA LEU A 478 0.01 8.52 28.36
C LEU A 478 1.07 9.41 27.72
N MET A 479 1.11 10.70 28.05
CA MET A 479 2.10 11.65 27.50
C MET A 479 3.42 11.65 28.25
N LYS A 480 3.56 10.89 29.35
CA LYS A 480 4.82 10.75 30.08
C LYS A 480 5.71 9.71 29.41
N SER A 481 6.86 10.15 28.89
CA SER A 481 7.85 9.29 28.29
C SER A 481 8.78 8.66 29.34
N GLY A 482 9.22 7.41 29.09
CA GLY A 482 10.15 6.67 29.97
C GLY A 482 9.50 6.07 31.22
N GLU A 483 8.27 6.38 31.54
CA GLU A 483 7.57 5.83 32.72
C GLU A 483 6.86 4.50 32.39
N LYS A 484 6.81 3.60 33.41
CA LYS A 484 6.02 2.36 33.31
C LYS A 484 4.55 2.63 33.54
N ILE A 485 3.74 2.53 32.49
CA ILE A 485 2.30 2.70 32.59
C ILE A 485 1.67 1.31 32.63
N TYR A 486 1.16 0.92 33.81
CA TYR A 486 0.61 -0.42 34.01
C TYR A 486 -0.73 -0.59 33.30
N ILE A 487 -0.94 -1.76 32.69
CA ILE A 487 -2.23 -2.12 32.08
C ILE A 487 -3.24 -2.47 33.20
N ASN A 488 -3.76 -1.45 33.84
CA ASN A 488 -4.73 -1.60 34.92
C ASN A 488 -5.82 -0.53 34.85
N LYS A 489 -6.98 -0.92 34.35
CA LYS A 489 -8.16 -0.04 34.20
C LYS A 489 -8.62 0.64 35.50
N LYS A 490 -8.30 0.07 36.67
CA LYS A 490 -8.70 0.66 37.96
C LYS A 490 -7.75 1.77 38.41
N ILE A 491 -6.45 1.63 38.17
CA ILE A 491 -5.46 2.63 38.60
C ILE A 491 -5.64 3.93 37.83
N TYR A 492 -5.93 3.84 36.54
CA TYR A 492 -6.05 5.00 35.65
C TYR A 492 -7.48 5.32 35.22
N ALA A 493 -8.48 4.87 36.02
CA ALA A 493 -9.91 5.05 35.66
C ALA A 493 -10.34 6.52 35.52
N LYS A 494 -9.55 7.46 36.01
CA LYS A 494 -9.81 8.91 35.92
C LYS A 494 -8.79 9.65 35.03
N ASP A 495 -7.81 8.95 34.45
CA ASP A 495 -6.86 9.61 33.55
C ASP A 495 -7.57 10.00 32.26
N CYS A 496 -7.48 11.30 31.91
CA CYS A 496 -8.24 11.86 30.79
C CYS A 496 -7.87 11.26 29.43
N GLY A 497 -6.59 10.96 29.19
CA GLY A 497 -6.17 10.33 27.93
C GLY A 497 -6.53 8.85 27.86
N ILE A 498 -6.49 8.13 28.98
CA ILE A 498 -6.93 6.73 29.04
C ILE A 498 -8.44 6.62 28.85
N VAL A 499 -9.23 7.52 29.49
CA VAL A 499 -10.68 7.58 29.29
C VAL A 499 -11.01 7.91 27.84
N MET A 500 -10.39 8.94 27.27
CA MET A 500 -10.52 9.27 25.85
C MET A 500 -10.23 8.06 24.94
N GLY A 501 -9.13 7.35 25.20
CA GLY A 501 -8.75 6.16 24.42
C GLY A 501 -9.73 5.00 24.56
N LEU A 502 -10.39 4.85 25.72
CA LEU A 502 -11.45 3.87 25.91
C LEU A 502 -12.68 4.20 25.07
N ASP A 503 -13.11 5.46 25.08
CA ASP A 503 -14.24 5.93 24.26
C ASP A 503 -13.97 5.70 22.78
N LEU A 504 -12.75 6.01 22.31
CA LEU A 504 -12.34 5.72 20.94
C LEU A 504 -12.38 4.21 20.62
N THR A 505 -11.91 3.38 21.55
CA THR A 505 -11.93 1.92 21.37
C THR A 505 -13.35 1.37 21.29
N ASN A 506 -14.27 1.89 22.08
CA ASN A 506 -15.67 1.49 22.05
C ASN A 506 -16.31 1.82 20.70
N VAL A 507 -16.21 3.08 20.25
CA VAL A 507 -16.77 3.50 18.95
C VAL A 507 -16.16 2.72 17.79
N PHE A 508 -14.84 2.48 17.83
CA PHE A 508 -14.16 1.68 16.80
C PHE A 508 -14.67 0.23 16.76
N SER A 509 -14.89 -0.36 17.94
CA SER A 509 -15.44 -1.72 18.06
C SER A 509 -16.85 -1.82 17.52
N ASP A 510 -17.70 -0.84 17.81
CA ASP A 510 -19.08 -0.78 17.31
C ASP A 510 -19.12 -0.65 15.79
N LEU A 511 -18.35 0.27 15.23
CA LEU A 511 -18.21 0.45 13.77
C LEU A 511 -17.71 -0.84 13.09
N ARG A 512 -16.73 -1.51 13.67
CA ARG A 512 -16.24 -2.78 13.14
C ARG A 512 -17.25 -3.91 13.23
N ALA A 513 -18.00 -3.99 14.32
CA ALA A 513 -19.04 -4.99 14.49
C ALA A 513 -20.16 -4.81 13.45
N GLU A 514 -20.64 -3.59 13.24
CA GLU A 514 -21.65 -3.28 12.22
C GLU A 514 -21.14 -3.62 10.81
N LEU A 515 -19.89 -3.30 10.47
CA LEU A 515 -19.28 -3.64 9.18
C LEU A 515 -19.13 -5.15 9.00
N SER A 516 -18.70 -5.87 10.03
CA SER A 516 -18.43 -7.31 9.95
C SER A 516 -19.67 -8.11 9.56
N VAL A 517 -20.84 -7.75 10.07
CA VAL A 517 -22.12 -8.40 9.73
C VAL A 517 -22.44 -8.31 8.23
N LEU A 518 -22.01 -7.22 7.57
CA LEU A 518 -22.31 -6.98 6.16
C LEU A 518 -21.20 -7.47 5.22
N ASN A 519 -19.95 -7.46 5.69
CA ASN A 519 -18.79 -7.77 4.86
C ASN A 519 -18.86 -9.18 4.27
N ASP A 520 -19.06 -10.20 5.09
CA ASP A 520 -19.08 -11.60 4.62
C ASP A 520 -20.10 -11.81 3.50
N SER A 521 -21.30 -11.21 3.63
CA SER A 521 -22.34 -11.34 2.60
C SER A 521 -21.98 -10.60 1.31
N ILE A 522 -21.35 -9.42 1.42
CA ILE A 522 -20.88 -8.65 0.26
C ILE A 522 -19.74 -9.37 -0.42
N ASP A 523 -18.75 -9.86 0.32
CA ASP A 523 -17.59 -10.54 -0.22
C ASP A 523 -17.99 -11.83 -0.96
N ILE A 524 -19.00 -12.56 -0.45
CA ILE A 524 -19.59 -13.71 -1.15
C ILE A 524 -20.21 -13.28 -2.49
N GLN A 525 -20.95 -12.17 -2.52
CA GLN A 525 -21.59 -11.70 -3.74
C GLN A 525 -20.58 -11.18 -4.76
N GLU A 526 -19.55 -10.43 -4.33
CA GLU A 526 -18.45 -9.97 -5.19
C GLU A 526 -17.66 -11.19 -5.77
N ARG A 527 -17.44 -12.22 -4.96
CA ARG A 527 -16.83 -13.47 -5.43
C ARG A 527 -17.67 -14.14 -6.50
N TYR A 528 -19.00 -14.23 -6.33
CA TYR A 528 -19.89 -14.79 -7.35
C TYR A 528 -19.95 -13.91 -8.59
N LEU A 529 -19.88 -12.59 -8.45
CA LEU A 529 -19.79 -11.68 -9.58
C LEU A 529 -18.51 -11.93 -10.39
N CYS A 530 -17.37 -12.03 -9.73
CA CYS A 530 -16.11 -12.36 -10.38
C CYS A 530 -16.17 -13.72 -11.09
N ASP A 531 -16.71 -14.76 -10.45
CA ASP A 531 -16.90 -16.09 -11.06
C ASP A 531 -17.81 -16.04 -12.30
N ALA A 532 -18.90 -15.27 -12.24
CA ALA A 532 -19.79 -15.07 -13.38
C ALA A 532 -19.09 -14.38 -14.56
N ILE A 533 -18.22 -13.39 -14.29
CA ILE A 533 -17.40 -12.72 -15.31
C ILE A 533 -16.47 -13.72 -15.98
N LEU A 534 -15.68 -14.43 -15.18
CA LEU A 534 -14.73 -15.43 -15.69
C LEU A 534 -15.42 -16.52 -16.52
N ARG A 535 -16.63 -16.90 -16.14
CA ARG A 535 -17.40 -17.91 -16.86
C ARG A 535 -18.06 -17.38 -18.12
N MET A 536 -18.58 -16.16 -18.10
CA MET A 536 -19.21 -15.53 -19.25
C MET A 536 -18.21 -15.23 -20.37
N GLU A 537 -17.00 -14.86 -19.99
CA GLU A 537 -15.92 -14.46 -20.91
C GLU A 537 -14.79 -15.50 -20.93
N MET A 538 -15.11 -16.79 -20.77
CA MET A 538 -14.14 -17.87 -20.62
C MET A 538 -13.17 -18.04 -21.81
N GLU A 539 -13.49 -17.50 -22.97
CA GLU A 539 -12.62 -17.53 -24.16
C GLU A 539 -11.62 -16.38 -24.18
N LEU A 540 -11.78 -15.38 -23.31
CA LEU A 540 -10.86 -14.27 -23.17
C LEU A 540 -9.83 -14.56 -22.09
N PRO A 541 -8.58 -14.07 -22.24
CA PRO A 541 -7.62 -14.15 -21.17
C PRO A 541 -8.01 -13.18 -20.02
N HIS A 542 -7.91 -13.66 -18.78
CA HIS A 542 -8.18 -12.89 -17.58
C HIS A 542 -6.95 -12.76 -16.72
N TYR A 543 -6.83 -11.63 -16.03
CA TYR A 543 -5.81 -11.39 -15.01
C TYR A 543 -6.48 -11.02 -13.68
N SER A 544 -5.91 -11.49 -12.59
CA SER A 544 -6.43 -11.19 -11.25
C SER A 544 -5.99 -9.81 -10.78
N ASP A 545 -6.74 -9.25 -9.84
CA ASP A 545 -6.34 -8.05 -9.13
C ASP A 545 -4.95 -8.19 -8.51
N ALA A 546 -4.23 -7.07 -8.44
CA ALA A 546 -2.93 -7.00 -7.80
C ALA A 546 -3.07 -7.25 -6.29
N ASN A 547 -2.12 -8.02 -5.73
CA ASN A 547 -2.11 -8.43 -4.34
C ASN A 547 -0.68 -8.62 -3.79
N PHE A 548 0.27 -7.78 -4.23
CA PHE A 548 1.70 -7.89 -3.91
C PHE A 548 2.35 -9.20 -4.37
N THR A 549 1.88 -9.77 -5.47
CA THR A 549 2.54 -10.89 -6.14
C THR A 549 3.10 -10.44 -7.48
N MET A 550 4.08 -11.21 -7.99
CA MET A 550 4.75 -10.84 -9.25
C MET A 550 3.79 -10.77 -10.42
N ARG A 551 3.84 -9.69 -11.16
CA ARG A 551 3.01 -9.43 -12.35
C ARG A 551 3.85 -8.86 -13.48
N LEU A 552 3.32 -9.00 -14.70
CA LEU A 552 3.86 -8.45 -15.93
C LEU A 552 2.77 -7.61 -16.61
N SER A 553 3.12 -6.41 -17.04
CA SER A 553 2.34 -5.58 -17.95
C SER A 553 3.22 -5.18 -19.11
N TYR A 554 2.65 -5.04 -20.31
CA TYR A 554 3.41 -4.75 -21.52
C TYR A 554 2.66 -3.80 -22.43
N GLY A 555 3.31 -3.34 -23.47
CA GLY A 555 2.76 -2.51 -24.54
C GLY A 555 3.86 -1.95 -25.41
N GLN A 556 3.50 -1.05 -26.33
CA GLN A 556 4.45 -0.33 -27.18
C GLN A 556 4.65 1.09 -26.67
N VAL A 557 5.88 1.59 -26.81
CA VAL A 557 6.19 2.99 -26.52
C VAL A 557 5.40 3.90 -27.47
N GLY A 558 4.62 4.82 -26.92
CA GLY A 558 3.80 5.74 -27.71
C GLY A 558 3.39 6.99 -26.92
N GLY A 559 2.89 7.97 -27.65
CA GLY A 559 2.28 9.16 -27.10
C GLY A 559 0.77 8.96 -26.84
N PHE A 560 0.16 9.91 -26.18
CA PHE A 560 -1.29 9.97 -25.96
C PHE A 560 -1.82 11.39 -26.12
N ASN A 561 -3.12 11.53 -26.18
CA ASN A 561 -3.76 12.84 -26.24
C ASN A 561 -4.07 13.36 -24.83
N LEU A 562 -3.50 14.50 -24.47
CA LEU A 562 -3.79 15.23 -23.25
C LEU A 562 -4.58 16.50 -23.59
N ASN A 563 -5.85 16.55 -23.22
CA ASN A 563 -6.75 17.68 -23.51
C ASN A 563 -6.77 18.09 -24.99
N GLY A 564 -6.78 17.10 -25.89
CA GLY A 564 -6.80 17.32 -27.35
C GLY A 564 -5.45 17.65 -27.98
N LYS A 565 -4.36 17.61 -27.21
CA LYS A 565 -2.99 17.80 -27.72
C LYS A 565 -2.20 16.51 -27.63
N PRO A 566 -1.43 16.11 -28.66
CA PRO A 566 -0.55 14.96 -28.59
C PRO A 566 0.58 15.24 -27.59
N SER A 567 0.88 14.27 -26.71
CA SER A 567 1.92 14.38 -25.69
C SER A 567 3.33 14.10 -26.19
N GLY A 568 3.48 13.43 -27.34
CA GLY A 568 4.72 12.74 -27.71
C GLY A 568 4.94 11.48 -26.86
N TYR A 569 5.99 10.72 -27.14
CA TYR A 569 6.31 9.47 -26.46
C TYR A 569 7.42 9.59 -25.39
N PHE A 570 7.95 10.79 -25.18
CA PHE A 570 8.99 11.07 -24.18
C PHE A 570 8.81 12.46 -23.58
N THR A 571 9.47 12.70 -22.45
CA THR A 571 9.62 14.00 -21.82
C THR A 571 11.10 14.37 -21.74
N ASP A 572 11.41 15.68 -21.67
CA ASP A 572 12.77 16.18 -21.68
C ASP A 572 13.02 17.23 -20.58
N ALA A 573 14.29 17.55 -20.35
CA ALA A 573 14.67 18.54 -19.33
C ALA A 573 14.16 19.97 -19.65
N PRO A 574 14.10 20.47 -20.90
CA PRO A 574 13.49 21.75 -21.21
C PRO A 574 12.03 21.88 -20.74
N SER A 575 11.26 20.80 -20.81
CA SER A 575 9.86 20.80 -20.34
C SER A 575 9.73 21.00 -18.82
N ILE A 576 10.74 20.65 -18.03
CA ILE A 576 10.82 20.96 -16.60
C ILE A 576 10.86 22.47 -16.38
N VAL A 577 11.73 23.16 -17.13
CA VAL A 577 11.89 24.63 -17.03
C VAL A 577 10.61 25.36 -17.43
N GLU A 578 9.92 24.89 -18.48
CA GLU A 578 8.62 25.44 -18.87
C GLU A 578 7.55 25.24 -17.80
N LYS A 579 7.54 24.07 -17.17
CA LYS A 579 6.62 23.73 -16.11
C LYS A 579 6.88 24.61 -14.87
N MET A 580 8.12 24.85 -14.49
CA MET A 580 8.50 25.77 -13.42
C MET A 580 8.05 27.22 -13.70
N LYS A 581 8.19 27.70 -14.93
CA LYS A 581 7.76 29.06 -15.30
C LYS A 581 6.24 29.25 -15.25
N LYS A 582 5.46 28.21 -15.45
CA LYS A 582 3.99 28.22 -15.43
C LYS A 582 3.41 27.99 -14.03
N SER A 583 4.25 27.66 -13.05
CA SER A 583 3.80 27.31 -11.71
C SER A 583 3.52 28.56 -10.87
N ASP A 584 2.45 28.49 -10.06
CA ASP A 584 2.23 29.48 -9.01
C ASP A 584 3.14 29.19 -7.79
N ALA A 585 3.08 30.08 -6.78
CA ALA A 585 3.90 30.00 -5.58
C ALA A 585 3.72 28.72 -4.73
N ASN A 586 2.82 27.81 -5.13
CA ASN A 586 2.55 26.56 -4.42
C ASN A 586 3.35 25.38 -4.99
N PHE A 587 4.09 25.57 -6.07
CA PHE A 587 4.97 24.54 -6.62
C PHE A 587 6.26 24.43 -5.81
N GLU A 588 6.44 23.28 -5.18
CA GLU A 588 7.67 22.90 -4.50
C GLU A 588 8.68 22.34 -5.51
N TYR A 589 9.18 23.16 -6.43
CA TYR A 589 10.39 22.82 -7.15
C TYR A 589 11.56 23.30 -6.30
N PHE A 590 12.26 22.36 -5.68
CA PHE A 590 13.53 22.64 -5.03
C PHE A 590 14.60 22.84 -6.11
N ALA A 591 15.12 24.05 -6.19
CA ALA A 591 16.33 24.32 -6.96
C ALA A 591 17.54 23.73 -6.23
#